data_d00cd9642dc165e3d47490f8a926a25d
#
_entry.id   d00cd9642dc165e3d47490f8a926a25d
#
_cell.length_a   1.000
_cell.length_b   1.000
_cell.length_c   1.000
_cell.angle_alpha   90.00
_cell.angle_beta   90.00
_cell.angle_gamma   90.00
#
_symmetry.space_group_name_H-M   'P 1'
#
loop_
_entity.id
_entity.type
_entity.pdbx_description
1 polymer ?
#
loop_
_entity_poly.entity_id
_entity_poly.type
_entity_poly.pdbx_seq_one_letter_code
_entity_poly.pdbx_strand_id
1 'polypeptide(L)'
;MLDPLAAFVDVGSEHMHVSVGGDTPKVFGTVTSQLHTLRDWLLSEGVHSVAMEATGVYWLPLYGLLEAAGLEVRMVNGRQTRNLPGRKTDMADSQWGATLHMHGLLHAGFVPAADIRRLQDYLRLRADHVASAASCVQLMQKAFDRMNIKLHDVIASLSGVSGLAVVRAIVAGERSPEALAALCAVQIRRRKKQAVIEALRGTWADEHLFLLEQALQSWDHYQKLIADCDRRIAAVLPPHDEAPPPLPRSTRQTGVNAPHITRLREILAQMCGGRDLTRLPALSEYGVLQLIGEVGIDLSIWPTEKHFTAWAGLAPGSHDSGKRKKGVRRGRNRTGQLFCMMAQSLVRSKDIALGGFYRRLAARRGGLIATKALARKLAGWFWRVMVKGDDYVEQGLARYEEQVRKSKERALKRLAKELGRELVPLSTADHATA
;
A
#
# COMPACT_ATOMS: atom_id res chain seq x y z
N MET A 1 24.97 -23.17 -16.96
CA MET A 1 26.05 -23.78 -16.18
C MET A 1 25.37 -24.49 -15.04
N LEU A 2 25.66 -25.74 -14.79
CA LEU A 2 25.12 -26.52 -13.67
C LEU A 2 25.80 -26.07 -12.37
N ASP A 3 25.02 -25.84 -11.33
CA ASP A 3 25.48 -25.46 -10.01
C ASP A 3 25.16 -26.61 -9.02
N PRO A 4 26.05 -27.64 -8.90
CA PRO A 4 25.80 -28.82 -8.06
C PRO A 4 25.74 -28.51 -6.56
N LEU A 5 26.21 -27.34 -6.13
CA LEU A 5 26.19 -26.87 -4.75
C LEU A 5 24.98 -25.98 -4.45
N ALA A 6 24.03 -25.89 -5.38
CA ALA A 6 22.76 -25.19 -5.16
C ALA A 6 21.83 -26.06 -4.28
N ALA A 7 21.24 -25.44 -3.25
CA ALA A 7 20.30 -26.14 -2.36
C ALA A 7 18.88 -25.62 -2.55
N PHE A 8 17.90 -26.46 -2.20
CA PHE A 8 16.50 -26.07 -2.13
C PHE A 8 15.91 -26.49 -0.79
N VAL A 9 15.11 -25.58 -0.21
CA VAL A 9 14.39 -25.81 1.04
C VAL A 9 12.90 -25.72 0.78
N ASP A 10 12.19 -26.83 1.00
CA ASP A 10 10.75 -26.81 1.15
C ASP A 10 10.41 -26.49 2.62
N VAL A 11 9.76 -25.34 2.83
CA VAL A 11 9.54 -24.76 4.15
C VAL A 11 8.19 -25.18 4.69
N GLY A 12 8.18 -26.06 5.69
CA GLY A 12 7.00 -26.43 6.45
C GLY A 12 6.91 -25.71 7.82
N SER A 13 5.80 -25.90 8.51
CA SER A 13 5.59 -25.40 9.89
C SER A 13 6.34 -26.20 10.94
N GLU A 14 6.57 -27.49 10.70
CA GLU A 14 7.20 -28.42 11.63
C GLU A 14 8.54 -28.93 11.12
N HIS A 15 8.69 -29.05 9.82
CA HIS A 15 9.85 -29.65 9.16
C HIS A 15 10.30 -28.81 7.98
N MET A 16 11.61 -28.80 7.76
CA MET A 16 12.29 -28.24 6.59
C MET A 16 12.89 -29.42 5.81
N HIS A 17 12.44 -29.63 4.56
CA HIS A 17 13.01 -30.65 3.69
C HIS A 17 14.03 -29.99 2.77
N VAL A 18 15.29 -30.46 2.83
CA VAL A 18 16.43 -29.78 2.18
C VAL A 18 17.18 -30.73 1.31
N SER A 19 17.34 -30.40 0.03
CA SER A 19 18.16 -31.14 -0.92
C SER A 19 19.26 -30.24 -1.49
N VAL A 20 20.46 -30.76 -1.62
CA VAL A 20 21.63 -30.15 -2.27
C VAL A 20 21.87 -30.86 -3.58
N GLY A 21 22.04 -30.14 -4.69
CA GLY A 21 22.32 -30.69 -6.01
C GLY A 21 21.29 -31.68 -6.59
N GLY A 22 20.14 -31.85 -5.92
CA GLY A 22 19.13 -32.84 -6.25
C GLY A 22 19.33 -34.20 -5.56
N ASP A 23 20.25 -34.30 -4.60
CA ASP A 23 20.46 -35.48 -3.78
C ASP A 23 19.32 -35.79 -2.84
N THR A 24 19.37 -36.97 -2.17
CA THR A 24 18.37 -37.39 -1.18
C THR A 24 18.18 -36.32 -0.10
N PRO A 25 16.97 -35.80 0.10
CA PRO A 25 16.73 -34.72 1.04
C PRO A 25 16.99 -35.12 2.48
N LYS A 26 17.55 -34.18 3.26
CA LYS A 26 17.60 -34.24 4.73
C LYS A 26 16.42 -33.45 5.32
N VAL A 27 15.98 -33.90 6.48
CA VAL A 27 14.85 -33.27 7.22
C VAL A 27 15.38 -32.64 8.50
N PHE A 28 15.04 -31.38 8.72
CA PHE A 28 15.39 -30.64 9.93
C PHE A 28 14.09 -30.12 10.60
N GLY A 29 14.11 -30.00 11.92
CA GLY A 29 13.04 -29.35 12.64
C GLY A 29 13.09 -27.82 12.47
N THR A 30 12.03 -27.15 12.90
CA THR A 30 11.88 -25.68 12.79
C THR A 30 12.30 -24.92 14.04
N VAL A 31 12.72 -25.62 15.12
CA VAL A 31 13.24 -24.95 16.31
C VAL A 31 14.62 -24.35 16.05
N THR A 32 14.95 -23.26 16.74
CA THR A 32 16.15 -22.45 16.46
C THR A 32 17.43 -23.27 16.39
N SER A 33 17.65 -24.25 17.28
CA SER A 33 18.84 -25.12 17.25
C SER A 33 18.92 -25.95 15.97
N GLN A 34 17.79 -26.44 15.46
CA GLN A 34 17.74 -27.21 14.23
C GLN A 34 17.98 -26.31 13.00
N LEU A 35 17.51 -25.07 13.02
CA LEU A 35 17.82 -24.10 11.96
C LEU A 35 19.33 -23.77 11.92
N HIS A 36 19.98 -23.66 13.07
CA HIS A 36 21.44 -23.53 13.13
C HIS A 36 22.15 -24.78 12.59
N THR A 37 21.71 -25.97 12.97
CA THR A 37 22.26 -27.24 12.44
C THR A 37 22.08 -27.30 10.91
N LEU A 38 20.94 -26.89 10.38
CA LEU A 38 20.70 -26.82 8.94
C LEU A 38 21.66 -25.84 8.25
N ARG A 39 21.82 -24.63 8.79
CA ARG A 39 22.79 -23.64 8.27
C ARG A 39 24.21 -24.23 8.24
N ASP A 40 24.66 -24.78 9.36
CA ASP A 40 26.03 -25.31 9.49
C ASP A 40 26.26 -26.47 8.58
N TRP A 41 25.26 -27.34 8.39
CA TRP A 41 25.32 -28.41 7.40
C TRP A 41 25.43 -27.85 5.97
N LEU A 42 24.60 -26.88 5.55
CA LEU A 42 24.70 -26.24 4.22
C LEU A 42 26.09 -25.67 3.97
N LEU A 43 26.65 -24.97 4.97
CA LEU A 43 28.01 -24.43 4.88
C LEU A 43 29.06 -25.53 4.76
N SER A 44 28.93 -26.66 5.48
CA SER A 44 29.86 -27.80 5.40
C SER A 44 29.81 -28.52 4.06
N GLU A 45 28.65 -28.53 3.37
CA GLU A 45 28.50 -29.06 2.01
C GLU A 45 29.02 -28.07 0.93
N GLY A 46 29.50 -26.88 1.32
CA GLY A 46 29.99 -25.85 0.40
C GLY A 46 28.88 -25.12 -0.37
N VAL A 47 27.64 -25.18 0.11
CA VAL A 47 26.51 -24.49 -0.52
C VAL A 47 26.73 -23.00 -0.45
N HIS A 48 26.48 -22.29 -1.56
CA HIS A 48 26.54 -20.83 -1.63
C HIS A 48 25.22 -20.19 -2.06
N SER A 49 24.30 -20.96 -2.66
CA SER A 49 22.99 -20.48 -3.13
C SER A 49 21.88 -21.42 -2.67
N VAL A 50 20.85 -20.83 -2.04
CA VAL A 50 19.71 -21.57 -1.47
C VAL A 50 18.41 -20.99 -2.03
N ALA A 51 17.62 -21.81 -2.75
CA ALA A 51 16.25 -21.44 -3.10
C ALA A 51 15.29 -21.97 -2.02
N MET A 52 14.30 -21.15 -1.65
CA MET A 52 13.30 -21.51 -0.63
C MET A 52 11.90 -21.27 -1.18
N GLU A 53 10.98 -22.24 -1.01
CA GLU A 53 9.58 -22.03 -1.29
C GLU A 53 8.91 -21.38 -0.08
N ALA A 54 8.24 -20.24 -0.29
CA ALA A 54 7.60 -19.51 0.78
C ALA A 54 6.24 -20.11 1.14
N THR A 55 6.10 -20.61 2.37
CA THR A 55 4.82 -20.97 2.97
C THR A 55 4.57 -20.07 4.20
N GLY A 56 3.54 -19.23 4.11
CA GLY A 56 3.20 -18.31 5.20
C GLY A 56 4.36 -17.42 5.64
N VAL A 57 4.67 -17.43 6.95
CA VAL A 57 5.77 -16.67 7.58
C VAL A 57 6.94 -17.55 8.01
N TYR A 58 6.84 -18.85 7.84
CA TYR A 58 7.78 -19.84 8.39
C TYR A 58 9.19 -19.76 7.78
N TRP A 59 9.32 -19.16 6.60
CA TRP A 59 10.60 -18.95 5.93
C TRP A 59 11.47 -17.87 6.57
N LEU A 60 10.86 -16.88 7.29
CA LEU A 60 11.56 -15.70 7.80
C LEU A 60 12.75 -16.03 8.73
N PRO A 61 12.61 -16.91 9.74
CA PRO A 61 13.71 -17.23 10.65
C PRO A 61 14.91 -17.84 9.91
N LEU A 62 14.65 -18.81 9.03
CA LEU A 62 15.72 -19.48 8.27
C LEU A 62 16.34 -18.52 7.25
N TYR A 63 15.53 -17.73 6.53
CA TYR A 63 16.01 -16.74 5.58
C TYR A 63 17.03 -15.79 6.22
N GLY A 64 16.65 -15.17 7.36
CA GLY A 64 17.54 -14.25 8.07
C GLY A 64 18.83 -14.91 8.57
N LEU A 65 18.76 -16.18 8.98
CA LEU A 65 19.92 -16.94 9.45
C LEU A 65 20.88 -17.26 8.31
N LEU A 66 20.37 -17.67 7.15
CA LEU A 66 21.19 -17.98 5.97
C LEU A 66 21.78 -16.71 5.34
N GLU A 67 20.99 -15.62 5.25
CA GLU A 67 21.44 -14.31 4.78
C GLU A 67 22.60 -13.78 5.65
N ALA A 68 22.46 -13.87 6.99
CA ALA A 68 23.51 -13.47 7.94
C ALA A 68 24.78 -14.34 7.83
N ALA A 69 24.67 -15.57 7.36
CA ALA A 69 25.79 -16.47 7.10
C ALA A 69 26.46 -16.22 5.74
N GLY A 70 25.98 -15.25 4.94
CA GLY A 70 26.53 -14.88 3.63
C GLY A 70 26.07 -15.75 2.47
N LEU A 71 25.05 -16.59 2.66
CA LEU A 71 24.46 -17.40 1.61
C LEU A 71 23.55 -16.56 0.72
N GLU A 72 23.57 -16.80 -0.60
CA GLU A 72 22.60 -16.23 -1.51
C GLU A 72 21.25 -16.93 -1.36
N VAL A 73 20.26 -16.25 -0.76
CA VAL A 73 18.94 -16.84 -0.52
C VAL A 73 17.93 -16.33 -1.53
N ARG A 74 17.31 -17.22 -2.28
CA ARG A 74 16.32 -16.94 -3.32
C ARG A 74 14.94 -17.45 -2.92
N MET A 75 14.02 -16.52 -2.62
CA MET A 75 12.61 -16.90 -2.39
C MET A 75 11.95 -17.22 -3.72
N VAL A 76 11.34 -18.39 -3.83
CA VAL A 76 10.65 -18.83 -5.06
C VAL A 76 9.16 -19.04 -4.83
N ASN A 77 8.39 -18.87 -5.89
CA ASN A 77 6.95 -19.11 -5.82
C ASN A 77 6.66 -20.58 -6.17
N GLY A 78 5.90 -21.28 -5.34
CA GLY A 78 5.52 -22.67 -5.53
C GLY A 78 4.78 -23.01 -6.85
N ARG A 79 4.45 -22.01 -7.66
CA ARG A 79 3.99 -22.25 -9.03
C ARG A 79 5.10 -22.65 -9.98
N GLN A 80 6.35 -22.36 -9.65
CA GLN A 80 7.50 -22.71 -10.48
C GLN A 80 7.93 -24.16 -10.24
N THR A 81 7.66 -24.68 -9.05
CA THR A 81 7.97 -26.04 -8.64
C THR A 81 6.83 -27.04 -8.95
N ARG A 82 5.58 -26.55 -9.07
CA ARG A 82 4.39 -27.36 -9.39
C ARG A 82 4.36 -27.69 -10.88
N ASN A 83 4.33 -28.92 -11.28
CA ASN A 83 3.87 -29.42 -12.59
C ASN A 83 4.51 -30.77 -12.98
N LEU A 84 4.84 -31.63 -12.01
CA LEU A 84 5.19 -33.02 -12.34
C LEU A 84 3.99 -33.94 -12.06
N PRO A 85 3.62 -34.82 -13.00
CA PRO A 85 2.71 -35.92 -12.72
C PRO A 85 3.46 -36.96 -11.86
N GLY A 86 2.94 -37.28 -10.67
CA GLY A 86 3.50 -38.30 -9.78
C GLY A 86 3.01 -38.12 -8.33
N ARG A 87 3.44 -39.02 -7.44
CA ARG A 87 3.19 -38.92 -5.99
C ARG A 87 3.90 -37.70 -5.44
N LYS A 88 3.14 -36.79 -4.87
CA LYS A 88 3.60 -35.55 -4.29
C LYS A 88 3.99 -35.80 -2.82
N THR A 89 5.27 -35.71 -2.52
CA THR A 89 5.79 -35.72 -1.14
C THR A 89 6.78 -34.58 -0.97
N ASP A 90 6.88 -34.00 0.24
CA ASP A 90 7.79 -32.90 0.52
C ASP A 90 9.26 -33.24 0.22
N MET A 91 9.64 -34.53 0.36
CA MET A 91 10.94 -35.02 -0.04
C MET A 91 11.16 -34.92 -1.56
N ALA A 92 10.20 -35.33 -2.37
CA ALA A 92 10.30 -35.27 -3.82
C ALA A 92 10.23 -33.82 -4.32
N ASP A 93 9.42 -32.98 -3.65
CA ASP A 93 9.28 -31.56 -3.99
C ASP A 93 10.60 -30.81 -3.69
N SER A 94 11.30 -31.10 -2.58
CA SER A 94 12.59 -30.47 -2.27
C SER A 94 13.72 -30.95 -3.22
N GLN A 95 13.75 -32.21 -3.56
CA GLN A 95 14.72 -32.77 -4.52
C GLN A 95 14.53 -32.18 -5.93
N TRP A 96 13.28 -32.08 -6.37
CA TRP A 96 12.93 -31.44 -7.63
C TRP A 96 13.26 -29.94 -7.64
N GLY A 97 12.96 -29.24 -6.56
CA GLY A 97 13.31 -27.85 -6.38
C GLY A 97 14.82 -27.61 -6.48
N ALA A 98 15.63 -28.45 -5.85
CA ALA A 98 17.08 -28.39 -5.94
C ALA A 98 17.58 -28.64 -7.38
N THR A 99 17.00 -29.61 -8.08
CA THR A 99 17.30 -29.86 -9.50
C THR A 99 16.99 -28.62 -10.36
N LEU A 100 15.82 -28.01 -10.17
CA LEU A 100 15.48 -26.80 -10.90
C LEU A 100 16.41 -25.63 -10.56
N HIS A 101 16.81 -25.50 -9.29
CA HIS A 101 17.72 -24.44 -8.85
C HIS A 101 19.11 -24.63 -9.44
N MET A 102 19.64 -25.83 -9.38
CA MET A 102 20.91 -26.22 -9.96
C MET A 102 21.01 -25.89 -11.47
N HIS A 103 19.88 -26.02 -12.20
CA HIS A 103 19.79 -25.70 -13.61
C HIS A 103 19.49 -24.20 -13.88
N GLY A 104 19.35 -23.36 -12.84
CA GLY A 104 19.02 -21.93 -12.98
C GLY A 104 17.61 -21.64 -13.49
N LEU A 105 16.67 -22.58 -13.36
CA LEU A 105 15.30 -22.49 -13.87
C LEU A 105 14.35 -21.79 -12.90
N LEU A 106 14.78 -21.55 -11.65
CA LEU A 106 13.97 -20.85 -10.65
C LEU A 106 14.23 -19.35 -10.69
N HIS A 107 13.15 -18.59 -10.80
CA HIS A 107 13.21 -17.12 -10.72
C HIS A 107 12.94 -16.66 -9.29
N ALA A 108 13.88 -15.92 -8.73
CA ALA A 108 13.75 -15.35 -7.39
C ALA A 108 12.58 -14.34 -7.33
N GLY A 109 11.77 -14.43 -6.28
CA GLY A 109 10.87 -13.37 -5.86
C GLY A 109 11.66 -12.25 -5.20
N PHE A 110 11.11 -11.04 -5.23
CA PHE A 110 11.73 -9.91 -4.55
C PHE A 110 11.52 -10.00 -3.03
N VAL A 111 12.61 -9.91 -2.28
CA VAL A 111 12.63 -9.75 -0.81
C VAL A 111 13.41 -8.47 -0.51
N PRO A 112 12.86 -7.51 0.23
CA PRO A 112 13.58 -6.29 0.60
C PRO A 112 14.80 -6.59 1.50
N ALA A 113 15.76 -5.67 1.56
CA ALA A 113 16.89 -5.72 2.49
C ALA A 113 16.41 -5.74 3.96
N ALA A 114 17.24 -6.21 4.88
CA ALA A 114 16.86 -6.46 6.28
C ALA A 114 16.32 -5.22 7.02
N ASP A 115 16.91 -4.05 6.78
CA ASP A 115 16.45 -2.77 7.32
C ASP A 115 15.07 -2.38 6.80
N ILE A 116 14.83 -2.59 5.50
CA ILE A 116 13.53 -2.34 4.88
C ILE A 116 12.48 -3.37 5.37
N ARG A 117 12.86 -4.64 5.58
CA ARG A 117 11.94 -5.64 6.17
C ARG A 117 11.50 -5.22 7.57
N ARG A 118 12.42 -4.70 8.40
CA ARG A 118 12.09 -4.16 9.74
C ARG A 118 11.11 -2.99 9.64
N LEU A 119 11.35 -2.05 8.74
CA LEU A 119 10.42 -0.93 8.48
C LEU A 119 9.06 -1.44 7.99
N GLN A 120 9.06 -2.43 7.11
CA GLN A 120 7.86 -3.07 6.56
C GLN A 120 6.99 -3.68 7.65
N ASP A 121 7.58 -4.39 8.60
CA ASP A 121 6.87 -5.03 9.71
C ASP A 121 6.15 -3.99 10.59
N TYR A 122 6.84 -2.90 10.96
CA TYR A 122 6.22 -1.82 11.72
C TYR A 122 5.10 -1.10 10.95
N LEU A 123 5.30 -0.87 9.65
CA LEU A 123 4.28 -0.24 8.80
C LEU A 123 3.03 -1.12 8.61
N ARG A 124 3.22 -2.42 8.49
CA ARG A 124 2.13 -3.39 8.37
C ARG A 124 1.34 -3.50 9.67
N LEU A 125 2.04 -3.64 10.80
CA LEU A 125 1.41 -3.65 12.12
C LEU A 125 0.62 -2.35 12.37
N ARG A 126 1.23 -1.21 12.06
CA ARG A 126 0.53 0.09 12.14
C ARG A 126 -0.75 0.12 11.29
N ALA A 127 -0.68 -0.38 10.06
CA ALA A 127 -1.84 -0.41 9.17
C ALA A 127 -2.97 -1.29 9.73
N ASP A 128 -2.64 -2.40 10.39
CA ASP A 128 -3.61 -3.28 11.05
C ASP A 128 -4.26 -2.59 12.25
N HIS A 129 -3.49 -1.84 13.06
CA HIS A 129 -4.04 -1.03 14.15
C HIS A 129 -4.96 0.09 13.64
N VAL A 130 -4.59 0.76 12.54
CA VAL A 130 -5.46 1.77 11.90
C VAL A 130 -6.78 1.15 11.42
N ALA A 131 -6.73 -0.05 10.83
CA ALA A 131 -7.94 -0.76 10.42
C ALA A 131 -8.82 -1.15 11.61
N SER A 132 -8.21 -1.61 12.71
CA SER A 132 -8.91 -1.93 13.96
C SER A 132 -9.55 -0.69 14.57
N ALA A 133 -8.84 0.45 14.62
CA ALA A 133 -9.40 1.72 15.09
C ALA A 133 -10.59 2.18 14.22
N ALA A 134 -10.51 1.99 12.91
CA ALA A 134 -11.64 2.30 12.01
C ALA A 134 -12.86 1.41 12.30
N SER A 135 -12.67 0.14 12.64
CA SER A 135 -13.76 -0.76 13.06
C SER A 135 -14.41 -0.30 14.36
N CYS A 136 -13.63 0.25 15.31
CA CYS A 136 -14.18 0.86 16.53
C CYS A 136 -15.07 2.07 16.22
N VAL A 137 -14.69 2.91 15.26
CA VAL A 137 -15.53 4.03 14.81
C VAL A 137 -16.86 3.53 14.25
N GLN A 138 -16.86 2.44 13.46
CA GLN A 138 -18.08 1.84 12.96
C GLN A 138 -18.96 1.30 14.10
N LEU A 139 -18.37 0.75 15.17
CA LEU A 139 -19.12 0.33 16.35
C LEU A 139 -19.73 1.51 17.09
N MET A 140 -19.01 2.64 17.23
CA MET A 140 -19.57 3.88 17.79
C MET A 140 -20.76 4.40 16.96
N GLN A 141 -20.65 4.38 15.61
CA GLN A 141 -21.76 4.73 14.72
C GLN A 141 -22.96 3.81 14.93
N LYS A 142 -22.72 2.51 15.02
CA LYS A 142 -23.77 1.52 15.28
C LYS A 142 -24.45 1.74 16.64
N ALA A 143 -23.71 2.11 17.68
CA ALA A 143 -24.27 2.48 18.98
C ALA A 143 -25.17 3.71 18.86
N PHE A 144 -24.72 4.74 18.14
CA PHE A 144 -25.51 5.95 17.87
C PHE A 144 -26.79 5.63 17.08
N ASP A 145 -26.71 4.80 16.03
CA ASP A 145 -27.89 4.38 15.29
C ASP A 145 -28.92 3.67 16.15
N ARG A 146 -28.47 2.80 17.07
CA ARG A 146 -29.37 2.10 18.01
C ARG A 146 -30.02 3.01 19.03
N MET A 147 -29.35 4.11 19.39
CA MET A 147 -29.90 5.16 20.26
C MET A 147 -30.66 6.22 19.45
N ASN A 148 -30.86 6.04 18.15
CA ASN A 148 -31.44 7.02 17.23
C ASN A 148 -30.70 8.38 17.23
N ILE A 149 -29.39 8.40 17.51
CA ILE A 149 -28.54 9.58 17.42
C ILE A 149 -27.95 9.66 16.00
N LYS A 150 -28.20 10.74 15.29
CA LYS A 150 -27.80 10.92 13.89
C LYS A 150 -26.66 11.93 13.71
N LEU A 151 -25.80 12.08 14.70
CA LEU A 151 -24.71 13.04 14.68
C LEU A 151 -23.74 12.79 13.50
N HIS A 152 -23.49 11.54 13.12
CA HIS A 152 -22.59 11.16 12.03
C HIS A 152 -23.14 11.54 10.64
N ASP A 153 -24.43 11.87 10.51
CA ASP A 153 -25.01 12.40 9.28
C ASP A 153 -24.81 13.93 9.16
N VAL A 154 -24.57 14.61 10.28
CA VAL A 154 -24.46 16.06 10.36
C VAL A 154 -22.98 16.52 10.35
N ILE A 155 -22.11 15.80 11.03
CA ILE A 155 -20.66 16.09 11.11
C ILE A 155 -19.87 15.17 10.18
N ALA A 156 -18.67 15.60 9.80
CA ALA A 156 -17.85 14.88 8.82
C ALA A 156 -17.28 13.55 9.36
N SER A 157 -17.04 13.43 10.68
CA SER A 157 -16.45 12.23 11.28
C SER A 157 -16.70 12.19 12.78
N LEU A 158 -17.04 11.00 13.31
CA LEU A 158 -17.12 10.77 14.76
C LEU A 158 -15.73 10.69 15.42
N SER A 159 -14.71 10.26 14.70
CA SER A 159 -13.33 10.24 15.20
C SER A 159 -12.61 11.59 15.12
N GLY A 160 -13.26 12.63 14.61
CA GLY A 160 -12.75 14.00 14.64
C GLY A 160 -12.94 14.68 16.01
N VAL A 161 -12.29 15.82 16.20
CA VAL A 161 -12.28 16.56 17.48
C VAL A 161 -13.69 16.73 18.07
N SER A 162 -14.64 17.22 17.26
CA SER A 162 -16.04 17.45 17.73
C SER A 162 -16.77 16.14 18.01
N GLY A 163 -16.60 15.14 17.16
CA GLY A 163 -17.25 13.84 17.33
C GLY A 163 -16.79 13.13 18.62
N LEU A 164 -15.48 13.05 18.84
CA LEU A 164 -14.90 12.43 20.03
C LEU A 164 -15.26 13.21 21.30
N ALA A 165 -15.29 14.54 21.26
CA ALA A 165 -15.72 15.34 22.41
C ALA A 165 -17.16 14.99 22.82
N VAL A 166 -18.07 14.87 21.87
CA VAL A 166 -19.46 14.46 22.09
C VAL A 166 -19.55 13.02 22.60
N VAL A 167 -18.85 12.06 21.94
CA VAL A 167 -18.84 10.65 22.37
C VAL A 167 -18.35 10.51 23.80
N ARG A 168 -17.26 11.17 24.19
CA ARG A 168 -16.71 11.16 25.54
C ARG A 168 -17.68 11.75 26.57
N ALA A 169 -18.34 12.86 26.22
CA ALA A 169 -19.34 13.48 27.12
C ALA A 169 -20.55 12.57 27.32
N ILE A 170 -21.04 11.88 26.28
CA ILE A 170 -22.11 10.89 26.40
C ILE A 170 -21.72 9.75 27.31
N VAL A 171 -20.53 9.20 27.15
CA VAL A 171 -19.99 8.13 28.03
C VAL A 171 -19.83 8.63 29.48
N ALA A 172 -19.48 9.91 29.67
CA ALA A 172 -19.38 10.54 30.98
C ALA A 172 -20.76 10.89 31.63
N GLY A 173 -21.87 10.61 30.94
CA GLY A 173 -23.21 10.79 31.47
C GLY A 173 -23.97 12.01 30.98
N GLU A 174 -23.41 12.84 30.07
CA GLU A 174 -24.12 13.97 29.50
C GLU A 174 -25.22 13.50 28.53
N ARG A 175 -26.43 14.08 28.66
CA ARG A 175 -27.61 13.72 27.86
C ARG A 175 -28.30 14.94 27.21
N SER A 176 -27.93 16.18 27.64
CA SER A 176 -28.51 17.38 27.06
C SER A 176 -28.02 17.61 25.62
N PRO A 177 -28.90 17.61 24.62
CA PRO A 177 -28.49 17.88 23.25
C PRO A 177 -27.80 19.24 23.07
N GLU A 178 -28.22 20.23 23.85
CA GLU A 178 -27.67 21.59 23.84
C GLU A 178 -26.26 21.63 24.41
N ALA A 179 -26.01 20.94 25.54
CA ALA A 179 -24.69 20.81 26.16
C ALA A 179 -23.73 20.02 25.24
N LEU A 180 -24.19 18.90 24.67
CA LEU A 180 -23.41 18.09 23.72
C LEU A 180 -23.07 18.89 22.45
N ALA A 181 -24.03 19.65 21.87
CA ALA A 181 -23.80 20.47 20.70
C ALA A 181 -22.79 21.62 20.97
N ALA A 182 -22.71 22.11 22.22
CA ALA A 182 -21.74 23.13 22.61
C ALA A 182 -20.28 22.64 22.52
N LEU A 183 -20.04 21.33 22.59
CA LEU A 183 -18.71 20.71 22.45
C LEU A 183 -18.20 20.70 21.00
N CYS A 184 -19.07 20.90 20.02
CA CYS A 184 -18.66 20.95 18.62
C CYS A 184 -17.85 22.22 18.31
N ALA A 185 -16.94 22.11 17.32
CA ALA A 185 -16.13 23.22 16.85
C ALA A 185 -16.99 24.45 16.44
N VAL A 186 -16.46 25.65 16.63
CA VAL A 186 -17.17 26.94 16.39
C VAL A 186 -17.79 26.98 14.99
N GLN A 187 -17.12 26.48 13.97
CA GLN A 187 -17.64 26.50 12.59
C GLN A 187 -18.89 25.60 12.44
N ILE A 188 -18.92 24.44 13.12
CA ILE A 188 -20.09 23.54 13.13
C ILE A 188 -21.25 24.23 13.87
N ARG A 189 -20.99 24.79 15.04
CA ARG A 189 -21.99 25.52 15.84
C ARG A 189 -22.59 26.70 15.09
N ARG A 190 -21.78 27.46 14.36
CA ARG A 190 -22.30 28.62 13.58
C ARG A 190 -23.17 28.19 12.40
N ARG A 191 -22.81 27.09 11.70
CA ARG A 191 -23.48 26.70 10.45
C ARG A 191 -24.59 25.68 10.62
N LYS A 192 -24.53 24.83 11.67
CA LYS A 192 -25.36 23.63 11.79
C LYS A 192 -25.89 23.41 13.22
N LYS A 193 -25.88 24.43 14.10
CA LYS A 193 -26.22 24.29 15.52
C LYS A 193 -27.53 23.52 15.75
N GLN A 194 -28.62 23.97 15.11
CA GLN A 194 -29.94 23.37 15.27
C GLN A 194 -29.96 21.90 14.75
N ALA A 195 -29.32 21.64 13.63
CA ALA A 195 -29.24 20.30 13.06
C ALA A 195 -28.43 19.35 13.99
N VAL A 196 -27.37 19.83 14.64
CA VAL A 196 -26.60 19.06 15.62
C VAL A 196 -27.45 18.77 16.87
N ILE A 197 -28.14 19.76 17.43
CA ILE A 197 -29.02 19.57 18.59
C ILE A 197 -30.08 18.52 18.26
N GLU A 198 -30.73 18.62 17.13
CA GLU A 198 -31.78 17.68 16.73
C GLU A 198 -31.24 16.26 16.51
N ALA A 199 -30.08 16.16 15.87
CA ALA A 199 -29.38 14.87 15.65
C ALA A 199 -28.90 14.20 16.93
N LEU A 200 -28.79 14.93 18.05
CA LEU A 200 -28.40 14.43 19.37
C LEU A 200 -29.59 14.02 20.26
N ARG A 201 -30.82 14.26 19.80
CA ARG A 201 -32.03 13.77 20.50
C ARG A 201 -32.19 12.29 20.22
N GLY A 202 -31.87 11.48 21.18
CA GLY A 202 -31.91 10.01 21.08
C GLY A 202 -32.53 9.34 22.28
N THR A 203 -32.56 8.02 22.25
CA THR A 203 -32.96 7.14 23.34
C THR A 203 -31.70 6.60 24.02
N TRP A 204 -31.71 6.52 25.35
CA TRP A 204 -30.53 6.19 26.15
C TRP A 204 -30.70 4.82 26.83
N ALA A 205 -30.47 3.72 26.08
CA ALA A 205 -30.52 2.37 26.63
C ALA A 205 -29.12 1.95 27.11
N ASP A 206 -29.03 1.35 28.28
CA ASP A 206 -27.75 1.04 28.94
C ASP A 206 -26.87 0.12 28.13
N GLU A 207 -27.43 -0.88 27.45
CA GLU A 207 -26.68 -1.77 26.56
C GLU A 207 -26.05 -1.07 25.36
N HIS A 208 -26.65 0.02 24.88
CA HIS A 208 -26.13 0.81 23.77
C HIS A 208 -25.09 1.82 24.24
N LEU A 209 -25.25 2.37 25.45
CA LEU A 209 -24.23 3.18 26.09
C LEU A 209 -23.00 2.35 26.42
N PHE A 210 -23.18 1.13 26.93
CA PHE A 210 -22.08 0.20 27.17
C PHE A 210 -21.33 -0.15 25.88
N LEU A 211 -22.06 -0.42 24.77
CA LEU A 211 -21.42 -0.63 23.48
C LEU A 211 -20.57 0.58 23.03
N LEU A 212 -21.09 1.81 23.22
CA LEU A 212 -20.39 3.04 22.88
C LEU A 212 -19.11 3.20 23.72
N GLU A 213 -19.20 2.95 25.01
CA GLU A 213 -18.08 2.99 25.95
C GLU A 213 -16.97 2.01 25.55
N GLN A 214 -17.32 0.73 25.31
CA GLN A 214 -16.37 -0.30 24.91
C GLN A 214 -15.69 0.03 23.55
N ALA A 215 -16.47 0.58 22.62
CA ALA A 215 -15.94 1.00 21.32
C ALA A 215 -14.97 2.19 21.46
N LEU A 216 -15.26 3.15 22.34
CA LEU A 216 -14.39 4.29 22.64
C LEU A 216 -13.09 3.84 23.33
N GLN A 217 -13.17 3.00 24.35
CA GLN A 217 -11.99 2.46 25.07
C GLN A 217 -11.08 1.68 24.09
N SER A 218 -11.64 0.85 23.25
CA SER A 218 -10.91 0.11 22.23
C SER A 218 -10.25 1.05 21.22
N TRP A 219 -10.95 2.10 20.79
CA TRP A 219 -10.40 3.11 19.89
C TRP A 219 -9.22 3.84 20.52
N ASP A 220 -9.34 4.28 21.78
CA ASP A 220 -8.26 4.94 22.53
C ASP A 220 -7.04 4.02 22.69
N HIS A 221 -7.26 2.72 22.92
CA HIS A 221 -6.20 1.73 22.97
C HIS A 221 -5.44 1.63 21.61
N TYR A 222 -6.17 1.50 20.49
CA TYR A 222 -5.52 1.45 19.18
C TYR A 222 -4.79 2.74 18.82
N GLN A 223 -5.27 3.92 19.27
CA GLN A 223 -4.53 5.18 19.06
C GLN A 223 -3.16 5.16 19.78
N LYS A 224 -3.07 4.57 20.98
CA LYS A 224 -1.79 4.38 21.68
C LYS A 224 -0.87 3.44 20.90
N LEU A 225 -1.39 2.30 20.45
CA LEU A 225 -0.59 1.34 19.65
C LEU A 225 -0.10 1.95 18.33
N ILE A 226 -0.93 2.76 17.66
CA ILE A 226 -0.52 3.50 16.44
C ILE A 226 0.62 4.46 16.75
N ALA A 227 0.53 5.21 17.86
CA ALA A 227 1.60 6.13 18.27
C ALA A 227 2.90 5.39 18.64
N ASP A 228 2.80 4.19 19.22
CA ASP A 228 3.94 3.34 19.50
C ASP A 228 4.63 2.87 18.21
N CYS A 229 3.85 2.46 17.21
CA CYS A 229 4.36 2.15 15.88
C CYS A 229 5.05 3.37 15.25
N ASP A 230 4.45 4.57 15.35
CA ASP A 230 5.05 5.80 14.80
C ASP A 230 6.43 6.07 15.41
N ARG A 231 6.59 5.87 16.75
CA ARG A 231 7.90 6.01 17.41
C ARG A 231 8.91 4.97 16.91
N ARG A 232 8.49 3.71 16.72
CA ARG A 232 9.37 2.65 16.19
C ARG A 232 9.76 2.90 14.75
N ILE A 233 8.84 3.35 13.92
CA ILE A 233 9.11 3.73 12.53
C ILE A 233 10.12 4.89 12.51
N ALA A 234 9.89 5.94 13.30
CA ALA A 234 10.83 7.06 13.39
C ALA A 234 12.25 6.63 13.80
N ALA A 235 12.37 5.65 14.70
CA ALA A 235 13.66 5.16 15.19
C ALA A 235 14.46 4.32 14.18
N VAL A 236 13.81 3.75 13.16
CA VAL A 236 14.48 2.98 12.09
C VAL A 236 14.73 3.79 10.83
N LEU A 237 14.15 4.99 10.73
CA LEU A 237 14.46 5.92 9.67
C LEU A 237 15.84 6.57 9.92
N PRO A 238 16.56 7.00 8.86
CA PRO A 238 17.84 7.66 9.03
C PRO A 238 17.77 8.85 10.00
N PRO A 239 18.75 9.03 10.88
CA PRO A 239 18.80 10.17 11.79
C PRO A 239 18.92 11.50 11.05
N HIS A 240 18.41 12.57 11.66
CA HIS A 240 18.31 13.92 11.09
C HIS A 240 19.51 14.83 11.34
N ASP A 241 20.68 14.34 11.63
CA ASP A 241 21.80 15.14 12.12
C ASP A 241 22.31 16.19 11.10
N GLU A 242 22.10 15.94 9.83
CA GLU A 242 22.20 16.97 8.79
C GLU A 242 20.80 17.29 8.26
N ALA A 243 20.27 18.45 8.63
CA ALA A 243 18.98 18.90 8.14
C ALA A 243 18.98 18.91 6.61
N PRO A 244 18.27 18.00 5.94
CA PRO A 244 18.19 18.05 4.50
C PRO A 244 17.67 19.43 4.08
N PRO A 245 18.07 19.95 2.90
CA PRO A 245 17.61 21.24 2.44
C PRO A 245 16.09 21.31 2.49
N PRO A 246 15.51 22.43 2.95
CA PRO A 246 14.08 22.56 3.08
C PRO A 246 13.41 22.37 1.71
N LEU A 247 12.47 21.44 1.63
CA LEU A 247 11.68 21.22 0.43
C LEU A 247 10.66 22.35 0.25
N PRO A 248 10.29 22.71 -0.99
CA PRO A 248 9.23 23.67 -1.26
C PRO A 248 7.96 23.29 -0.50
N ARG A 249 7.23 24.30 0.02
CA ARG A 249 5.99 24.04 0.80
C ARG A 249 5.02 23.17 0.00
N SER A 250 4.56 22.09 0.61
CA SER A 250 3.48 21.27 0.05
C SER A 250 2.14 21.96 0.30
N THR A 251 1.31 22.06 -0.72
CA THR A 251 -0.09 22.51 -0.59
C THR A 251 -1.03 21.35 -0.20
N ARG A 252 -0.50 20.13 -0.11
CA ARG A 252 -1.30 18.95 0.22
C ARG A 252 -1.48 18.83 1.73
N GLN A 253 -2.71 18.59 2.15
CA GLN A 253 -3.01 18.31 3.54
C GLN A 253 -2.51 16.91 3.92
N THR A 254 -1.93 16.81 5.11
CA THR A 254 -1.56 15.53 5.72
C THR A 254 -2.82 14.69 5.95
N GLY A 255 -2.82 13.44 5.53
CA GLY A 255 -3.95 12.55 5.73
C GLY A 255 -4.19 12.24 7.22
N VAL A 256 -5.45 12.03 7.61
CA VAL A 256 -5.85 11.77 9.00
C VAL A 256 -5.09 10.60 9.64
N ASN A 257 -4.73 9.59 8.85
CA ASN A 257 -4.00 8.40 9.31
C ASN A 257 -2.50 8.47 9.03
N ALA A 258 -1.96 9.65 8.69
CA ALA A 258 -0.52 9.80 8.48
C ALA A 258 0.24 9.63 9.81
N PRO A 259 1.45 9.05 9.80
CA PRO A 259 2.26 8.92 10.99
C PRO A 259 2.72 10.30 11.50
N HIS A 260 2.77 10.44 12.82
CA HIS A 260 3.26 11.66 13.47
C HIS A 260 4.80 11.65 13.56
N ILE A 261 5.46 11.80 12.42
CA ILE A 261 6.92 11.83 12.31
C ILE A 261 7.33 13.21 11.79
N THR A 262 8.12 13.92 12.60
CA THR A 262 8.62 15.26 12.26
C THR A 262 9.49 15.19 10.99
N ARG A 263 9.25 16.08 10.02
CA ARG A 263 10.03 16.19 8.78
C ARG A 263 10.08 14.89 7.95
N LEU A 264 9.02 14.08 8.01
CA LEU A 264 8.94 12.82 7.28
C LEU A 264 9.23 12.99 5.77
N ARG A 265 8.72 14.05 5.17
CA ARG A 265 8.89 14.33 3.73
C ARG A 265 10.37 14.52 3.35
N GLU A 266 11.10 15.27 4.16
CA GLU A 266 12.52 15.54 3.95
C GLU A 266 13.36 14.26 4.14
N ILE A 267 13.03 13.46 5.16
CA ILE A 267 13.69 12.16 5.39
C ILE A 267 13.51 11.26 4.18
N LEU A 268 12.26 11.13 3.69
CA LEU A 268 11.96 10.29 2.55
C LEU A 268 12.66 10.79 1.28
N ALA A 269 12.73 12.10 1.08
CA ALA A 269 13.47 12.66 -0.04
C ALA A 269 14.98 12.34 0.07
N GLN A 270 15.57 12.47 1.26
CA GLN A 270 16.98 12.09 1.51
C GLN A 270 17.21 10.60 1.22
N MET A 271 16.36 9.72 1.73
CA MET A 271 16.43 8.26 1.45
C MET A 271 16.37 7.96 -0.06
N CYS A 272 15.62 8.75 -0.81
CA CYS A 272 15.47 8.61 -2.27
C CYS A 272 16.51 9.41 -3.08
N GLY A 273 17.66 9.77 -2.48
CA GLY A 273 18.74 10.49 -3.17
C GLY A 273 18.35 11.93 -3.56
N GLY A 274 17.65 12.63 -2.68
CA GLY A 274 17.18 14.02 -2.85
C GLY A 274 15.88 14.17 -3.64
N ARG A 275 15.26 13.08 -4.05
CA ARG A 275 14.03 13.09 -4.88
C ARG A 275 12.79 13.17 -4.03
N ASP A 276 11.98 14.22 -4.23
CA ASP A 276 10.71 14.40 -3.54
C ASP A 276 9.56 13.69 -4.28
N LEU A 277 9.31 12.45 -3.93
CA LEU A 277 8.24 11.63 -4.51
C LEU A 277 6.83 12.14 -4.22
N THR A 278 6.66 13.02 -3.22
CA THR A 278 5.35 13.62 -2.93
C THR A 278 4.89 14.60 -4.01
N ARG A 279 5.78 15.02 -4.90
CA ARG A 279 5.44 15.81 -6.10
C ARG A 279 4.61 15.01 -7.10
N LEU A 280 4.72 13.69 -7.09
CA LEU A 280 3.89 12.83 -7.93
C LEU A 280 2.41 12.90 -7.51
N PRO A 281 1.48 12.93 -8.47
CA PRO A 281 0.05 12.93 -8.16
C PRO A 281 -0.36 11.75 -7.25
N ALA A 282 -1.22 12.01 -6.28
CA ALA A 282 -1.75 11.04 -5.31
C ALA A 282 -0.74 10.39 -4.34
N LEU A 283 0.55 10.72 -4.40
CA LEU A 283 1.53 10.25 -3.43
C LEU A 283 1.63 11.25 -2.26
N SER A 284 1.15 10.84 -1.08
CA SER A 284 1.38 11.55 0.19
C SER A 284 2.67 11.06 0.84
N GLU A 285 3.17 11.78 1.84
CA GLU A 285 4.32 11.35 2.65
C GLU A 285 4.14 9.92 3.18
N TYR A 286 2.97 9.63 3.78
CA TYR A 286 2.67 8.29 4.26
C TYR A 286 2.60 7.26 3.12
N GLY A 287 2.02 7.62 1.98
CA GLY A 287 2.00 6.75 0.81
C GLY A 287 3.40 6.41 0.29
N VAL A 288 4.31 7.39 0.25
CA VAL A 288 5.71 7.18 -0.11
C VAL A 288 6.41 6.27 0.90
N LEU A 289 6.23 6.54 2.21
CA LEU A 289 6.79 5.70 3.27
C LEU A 289 6.33 4.24 3.16
N GLN A 290 5.04 4.00 2.91
CA GLN A 290 4.50 2.66 2.69
C GLN A 290 5.11 1.99 1.46
N LEU A 291 5.30 2.73 0.36
CA LEU A 291 5.93 2.18 -0.85
C LEU A 291 7.39 1.81 -0.59
N ILE A 292 8.17 2.67 0.07
CA ILE A 292 9.56 2.37 0.42
C ILE A 292 9.63 1.13 1.32
N GLY A 293 8.74 0.99 2.30
CA GLY A 293 8.66 -0.21 3.14
C GLY A 293 8.33 -1.50 2.37
N GLU A 294 7.69 -1.41 1.21
CA GLU A 294 7.36 -2.59 0.40
C GLU A 294 8.41 -2.90 -0.69
N VAL A 295 9.09 -1.90 -1.24
CA VAL A 295 9.99 -2.09 -2.40
C VAL A 295 11.42 -1.64 -2.16
N GLY A 296 11.71 -1.01 -1.00
CA GLY A 296 13.00 -0.40 -0.74
C GLY A 296 13.24 0.87 -1.53
N ILE A 297 14.50 1.29 -1.56
CA ILE A 297 14.96 2.51 -2.24
C ILE A 297 15.62 2.23 -3.59
N ASP A 298 16.11 1.00 -3.82
CA ASP A 298 16.70 0.58 -5.09
C ASP A 298 15.69 -0.22 -5.92
N LEU A 299 15.24 0.38 -7.01
CA LEU A 299 14.33 -0.23 -7.96
C LEU A 299 15.04 -0.75 -9.23
N SER A 300 16.36 -0.76 -9.28
CA SER A 300 17.15 -1.24 -10.43
C SER A 300 16.96 -2.73 -10.70
N ILE A 301 16.57 -3.50 -9.69
CA ILE A 301 16.20 -4.93 -9.81
C ILE A 301 15.09 -5.17 -10.85
N TRP A 302 14.26 -4.17 -11.10
CA TRP A 302 13.29 -4.19 -12.21
C TRP A 302 13.86 -3.42 -13.40
N PRO A 303 14.34 -4.09 -14.45
CA PRO A 303 15.01 -3.43 -15.58
C PRO A 303 14.17 -2.35 -16.28
N THR A 304 12.86 -2.46 -16.21
CA THR A 304 11.92 -1.47 -16.78
C THR A 304 10.69 -1.30 -15.90
N GLU A 305 10.00 -0.16 -16.08
CA GLU A 305 8.68 0.07 -15.44
C GLU A 305 7.65 -1.03 -15.74
N LYS A 306 7.77 -1.71 -16.89
CA LYS A 306 6.88 -2.81 -17.26
C LYS A 306 7.11 -4.02 -16.35
N HIS A 307 8.35 -4.34 -16.02
CA HIS A 307 8.70 -5.40 -15.06
C HIS A 307 8.19 -5.06 -13.67
N PHE A 308 8.45 -3.84 -13.18
CA PHE A 308 7.95 -3.37 -11.89
C PHE A 308 6.43 -3.43 -11.79
N THR A 309 5.71 -2.87 -12.77
CA THR A 309 4.24 -2.89 -12.76
C THR A 309 3.65 -4.28 -12.95
N ALA A 310 4.34 -5.19 -13.63
CA ALA A 310 3.95 -6.60 -13.75
C ALA A 310 4.13 -7.35 -12.43
N TRP A 311 5.26 -7.13 -11.75
CA TRP A 311 5.52 -7.65 -10.41
C TRP A 311 4.47 -7.15 -9.40
N ALA A 312 4.12 -5.87 -9.42
CA ALA A 312 3.05 -5.30 -8.59
C ALA A 312 1.63 -5.83 -8.93
N GLY A 313 1.50 -6.70 -9.94
CA GLY A 313 0.22 -7.26 -10.37
C GLY A 313 -0.71 -6.25 -11.07
N LEU A 314 -0.15 -5.15 -11.58
CA LEU A 314 -0.89 -4.08 -12.26
C LEU A 314 -0.89 -4.22 -13.80
N ALA A 315 -0.08 -5.13 -14.36
CA ALA A 315 -0.08 -5.39 -15.79
C ALA A 315 -1.41 -6.01 -16.25
N PRO A 316 -1.87 -5.71 -17.47
CA PRO A 316 -2.98 -6.43 -18.08
C PRO A 316 -2.61 -7.90 -18.24
N GLY A 317 -3.61 -8.78 -18.21
CA GLY A 317 -3.40 -10.20 -18.47
C GLY A 317 -2.91 -10.42 -19.90
N SER A 318 -1.81 -11.18 -20.05
CA SER A 318 -1.18 -11.46 -21.34
C SER A 318 -1.40 -12.90 -21.82
N HIS A 319 -2.35 -13.63 -21.21
CA HIS A 319 -2.62 -15.02 -21.60
C HIS A 319 -3.75 -15.07 -22.63
N ASP A 320 -3.41 -14.84 -23.88
CA ASP A 320 -4.27 -15.12 -25.02
C ASP A 320 -3.86 -16.49 -25.59
N SER A 321 -4.61 -17.53 -25.33
CA SER A 321 -4.52 -18.80 -26.03
C SER A 321 -5.83 -18.99 -26.83
N GLY A 322 -5.75 -18.83 -28.16
CA GLY A 322 -6.89 -18.98 -29.06
C GLY A 322 -7.96 -17.90 -28.85
N LYS A 323 -9.24 -18.28 -28.99
CA LYS A 323 -10.37 -17.35 -28.87
C LYS A 323 -10.72 -16.90 -27.43
N ARG A 324 -10.07 -17.45 -26.38
CA ARG A 324 -10.35 -17.11 -24.99
C ARG A 324 -9.40 -16.00 -24.49
N LYS A 325 -9.89 -14.78 -24.48
CA LYS A 325 -9.23 -13.67 -23.76
C LYS A 325 -9.42 -13.88 -22.25
N LYS A 326 -8.37 -14.25 -21.54
CA LYS A 326 -8.41 -14.26 -20.07
C LYS A 326 -8.43 -12.81 -19.58
N GLY A 327 -9.41 -12.51 -18.72
CA GLY A 327 -9.60 -11.19 -18.14
C GLY A 327 -8.43 -10.75 -17.24
N VAL A 328 -8.60 -9.59 -16.59
CA VAL A 328 -7.60 -8.97 -15.69
C VAL A 328 -7.08 -9.98 -14.68
N ARG A 329 -5.75 -10.12 -14.58
CA ARG A 329 -5.07 -10.94 -13.57
C ARG A 329 -5.61 -10.61 -12.18
N ARG A 330 -6.16 -11.61 -11.46
CA ARG A 330 -6.84 -11.40 -10.16
C ARG A 330 -5.82 -11.27 -9.04
N GLY A 331 -4.69 -11.33 -8.96
CA GLY A 331 -3.75 -11.14 -7.87
C GLY A 331 -2.99 -9.83 -8.01
N ARG A 332 -2.82 -9.14 -6.93
CA ARG A 332 -1.88 -8.02 -6.78
C ARG A 332 -1.23 -8.12 -5.41
N ASN A 333 0.06 -7.80 -5.34
CA ASN A 333 0.76 -7.71 -4.06
C ASN A 333 0.37 -6.40 -3.34
N ARG A 334 0.91 -6.19 -2.14
CA ARG A 334 0.61 -5.01 -1.32
C ARG A 334 0.99 -3.70 -2.02
N THR A 335 2.12 -3.67 -2.73
CA THR A 335 2.53 -2.51 -3.56
C THR A 335 1.46 -2.15 -4.60
N GLY A 336 0.94 -3.15 -5.32
CA GLY A 336 -0.14 -2.94 -6.28
C GLY A 336 -1.45 -2.49 -5.64
N GLN A 337 -1.73 -2.92 -4.39
CA GLN A 337 -2.88 -2.44 -3.61
C GLN A 337 -2.71 -0.98 -3.24
N LEU A 338 -1.53 -0.57 -2.75
CA LEU A 338 -1.21 0.81 -2.43
C LEU A 338 -1.41 1.73 -3.63
N PHE A 339 -0.88 1.38 -4.80
CA PHE A 339 -1.10 2.18 -6.01
C PHE A 339 -2.58 2.23 -6.43
N CYS A 340 -3.36 1.18 -6.20
CA CYS A 340 -4.80 1.23 -6.45
C CYS A 340 -5.53 2.17 -5.49
N MET A 341 -5.18 2.21 -4.20
CA MET A 341 -5.72 3.18 -3.23
C MET A 341 -5.36 4.62 -3.64
N MET A 342 -4.11 4.86 -4.01
CA MET A 342 -3.66 6.16 -4.52
C MET A 342 -4.44 6.56 -5.79
N ALA A 343 -4.66 5.63 -6.71
CA ALA A 343 -5.46 5.89 -7.91
C ALA A 343 -6.91 6.25 -7.58
N GLN A 344 -7.51 5.65 -6.54
CA GLN A 344 -8.87 5.96 -6.10
C GLN A 344 -9.01 7.41 -5.62
N SER A 345 -7.99 8.00 -4.99
CA SER A 345 -8.02 9.41 -4.58
C SER A 345 -8.15 10.38 -5.77
N LEU A 346 -7.71 9.95 -6.96
CA LEU A 346 -7.78 10.75 -8.18
C LEU A 346 -9.07 10.57 -9.00
N VAL A 347 -9.95 9.64 -8.62
CA VAL A 347 -11.19 9.36 -9.36
C VAL A 347 -12.07 10.60 -9.48
N ARG A 348 -12.18 11.38 -8.39
CA ARG A 348 -12.96 12.63 -8.32
C ARG A 348 -12.12 13.88 -8.64
N SER A 349 -10.84 13.70 -9.01
CA SER A 349 -9.98 14.83 -9.33
C SER A 349 -10.50 15.58 -10.56
N LYS A 350 -10.49 16.91 -10.48
CA LYS A 350 -10.74 17.82 -11.63
C LYS A 350 -9.57 17.84 -12.60
N ASP A 351 -8.44 17.22 -12.26
CA ASP A 351 -7.28 17.08 -13.12
C ASP A 351 -7.66 16.56 -14.51
N ILE A 352 -7.26 17.32 -15.51
CA ILE A 352 -7.60 17.05 -16.92
C ILE A 352 -6.86 15.79 -17.42
N ALA A 353 -5.64 15.57 -16.96
CA ALA A 353 -4.81 14.48 -17.43
C ALA A 353 -5.20 13.14 -16.77
N LEU A 354 -5.05 13.02 -15.47
CA LEU A 354 -5.26 11.75 -14.74
C LEU A 354 -6.72 11.45 -14.47
N GLY A 355 -7.46 12.43 -13.95
CA GLY A 355 -8.91 12.29 -13.75
C GLY A 355 -9.63 12.10 -15.08
N GLY A 356 -9.22 12.80 -16.13
CA GLY A 356 -9.75 12.62 -17.49
C GLY A 356 -9.41 11.25 -18.09
N PHE A 357 -8.19 10.75 -17.86
CA PHE A 357 -7.81 9.38 -18.26
C PHE A 357 -8.71 8.33 -17.59
N TYR A 358 -8.90 8.44 -16.26
CA TYR A 358 -9.77 7.53 -15.53
C TYR A 358 -11.19 7.55 -16.07
N ARG A 359 -11.82 8.73 -16.18
CA ARG A 359 -13.22 8.86 -16.66
C ARG A 359 -13.42 8.28 -18.05
N ARG A 360 -12.53 8.56 -18.99
CA ARG A 360 -12.61 8.00 -20.36
C ARG A 360 -12.51 6.48 -20.36
N LEU A 361 -11.64 5.91 -19.52
CA LEU A 361 -11.46 4.46 -19.47
C LEU A 361 -12.62 3.79 -18.70
N ALA A 362 -13.09 4.40 -17.63
CA ALA A 362 -14.21 3.91 -16.84
C ALA A 362 -15.51 3.83 -17.66
N ALA A 363 -15.78 4.82 -18.50
CA ALA A 363 -16.93 4.82 -19.41
C ALA A 363 -16.91 3.67 -20.41
N ARG A 364 -15.69 3.20 -20.83
CA ARG A 364 -15.56 2.14 -21.83
C ARG A 364 -15.36 0.74 -21.27
N ARG A 365 -14.73 0.60 -20.10
CA ARG A 365 -14.24 -0.68 -19.56
C ARG A 365 -14.66 -0.92 -18.10
N GLY A 366 -15.37 0.03 -17.49
CA GLY A 366 -15.77 -0.04 -16.08
C GLY A 366 -14.69 0.50 -15.12
N GLY A 367 -15.14 0.88 -13.91
CA GLY A 367 -14.34 1.56 -12.91
C GLY A 367 -13.16 0.73 -12.38
N LEU A 368 -13.34 -0.58 -12.22
CA LEU A 368 -12.28 -1.47 -11.72
C LEU A 368 -11.06 -1.51 -12.66
N ILE A 369 -11.31 -1.64 -13.96
CA ILE A 369 -10.25 -1.65 -14.98
C ILE A 369 -9.58 -0.27 -15.06
N ALA A 370 -10.37 0.80 -15.00
CA ALA A 370 -9.87 2.16 -15.03
C ALA A 370 -8.97 2.46 -13.82
N THR A 371 -9.37 2.05 -12.59
CA THR A 371 -8.57 2.18 -11.37
C THR A 371 -7.23 1.44 -11.52
N LYS A 372 -7.26 0.21 -12.00
CA LYS A 372 -6.03 -0.59 -12.17
C LYS A 372 -5.09 -0.01 -13.23
N ALA A 373 -5.64 0.51 -14.32
CA ALA A 373 -4.85 1.17 -15.36
C ALA A 373 -4.22 2.49 -14.87
N LEU A 374 -4.96 3.28 -14.07
CA LEU A 374 -4.44 4.50 -13.45
C LEU A 374 -3.36 4.15 -12.40
N ALA A 375 -3.58 3.14 -11.57
CA ALA A 375 -2.60 2.62 -10.62
C ALA A 375 -1.30 2.19 -11.32
N ARG A 376 -1.40 1.49 -12.45
CA ARG A 376 -0.24 1.12 -13.27
C ARG A 376 0.53 2.34 -13.76
N LYS A 377 -0.17 3.40 -14.17
CA LYS A 377 0.45 4.64 -14.63
C LYS A 377 1.22 5.33 -13.49
N LEU A 378 0.61 5.42 -12.29
CA LEU A 378 1.27 5.95 -11.10
C LEU A 378 2.52 5.13 -10.72
N ALA A 379 2.41 3.80 -10.72
CA ALA A 379 3.54 2.91 -10.44
C ALA A 379 4.68 3.06 -11.47
N GLY A 380 4.36 3.26 -12.74
CA GLY A 380 5.36 3.55 -13.77
C GLY A 380 6.06 4.88 -13.54
N TRP A 381 5.35 5.92 -13.13
CA TRP A 381 5.95 7.20 -12.78
C TRP A 381 6.83 7.10 -11.53
N PHE A 382 6.36 6.42 -10.49
CA PHE A 382 7.16 6.16 -9.29
C PHE A 382 8.50 5.47 -9.65
N TRP A 383 8.45 4.40 -10.45
CA TRP A 383 9.66 3.71 -10.91
C TRP A 383 10.59 4.66 -11.70
N ARG A 384 10.04 5.47 -12.60
CA ARG A 384 10.83 6.40 -13.41
C ARG A 384 11.54 7.45 -12.56
N VAL A 385 10.86 8.04 -11.59
CA VAL A 385 11.49 9.00 -10.66
C VAL A 385 12.60 8.31 -9.90
N MET A 386 12.36 7.14 -9.35
CA MET A 386 13.34 6.41 -8.56
C MET A 386 14.58 5.99 -9.36
N VAL A 387 14.42 5.62 -10.61
CA VAL A 387 15.53 5.09 -11.44
C VAL A 387 16.14 6.17 -12.34
N LYS A 388 15.32 7.07 -12.91
CA LYS A 388 15.76 8.04 -13.93
C LYS A 388 15.81 9.50 -13.46
N GLY A 389 15.27 9.79 -12.26
CA GLY A 389 15.24 11.13 -11.69
C GLY A 389 13.96 11.93 -12.00
N ASP A 390 13.83 13.06 -11.29
CA ASP A 390 12.63 13.91 -11.32
C ASP A 390 12.42 14.62 -12.65
N ASP A 391 13.48 15.18 -13.24
CA ASP A 391 13.42 15.97 -14.48
C ASP A 391 12.82 15.18 -15.64
N TYR A 392 13.09 13.89 -15.69
CA TYR A 392 12.55 13.01 -16.73
C TYR A 392 11.03 12.87 -16.64
N VAL A 393 10.48 12.86 -15.43
CA VAL A 393 9.04 12.69 -15.19
C VAL A 393 8.29 14.01 -15.39
N GLU A 394 8.84 15.13 -14.97
CA GLU A 394 8.25 16.47 -15.17
C GLU A 394 8.06 16.78 -16.66
N GLN A 395 9.07 16.56 -17.46
CA GLN A 395 8.96 16.70 -18.92
C GLN A 395 7.90 15.76 -19.52
N GLY A 396 7.81 14.53 -19.01
CA GLY A 396 6.82 13.55 -19.44
C GLY A 396 5.39 13.93 -19.06
N LEU A 397 5.18 14.50 -17.88
CA LEU A 397 3.89 15.00 -17.41
C LEU A 397 3.41 16.17 -18.25
N ALA A 398 4.24 17.19 -18.43
CA ALA A 398 3.94 18.37 -19.26
C ALA A 398 3.56 17.99 -20.70
N ARG A 399 4.36 17.11 -21.32
CA ARG A 399 4.05 16.60 -22.68
C ARG A 399 2.72 15.84 -22.73
N TYR A 400 2.43 15.03 -21.70
CA TYR A 400 1.18 14.30 -21.64
C TYR A 400 -0.02 15.22 -21.47
N GLU A 401 0.06 16.24 -20.62
CA GLU A 401 -0.98 17.24 -20.43
C GLU A 401 -1.24 18.02 -21.73
N GLU A 402 -0.19 18.42 -22.42
CA GLU A 402 -0.31 19.10 -23.71
C GLU A 402 -0.96 18.20 -24.76
N GLN A 403 -0.58 16.92 -24.86
CA GLN A 403 -1.24 15.97 -25.76
C GLN A 403 -2.72 15.78 -25.46
N VAL A 404 -3.08 15.70 -24.17
CA VAL A 404 -4.49 15.60 -23.75
C VAL A 404 -5.25 16.86 -24.10
N ARG A 405 -4.66 18.05 -23.91
CA ARG A 405 -5.25 19.34 -24.30
C ARG A 405 -5.49 19.39 -25.79
N LYS A 406 -4.46 19.14 -26.60
CA LYS A 406 -4.57 19.09 -28.07
C LYS A 406 -5.64 18.10 -28.56
N SER A 407 -5.74 16.93 -27.91
CA SER A 407 -6.77 15.94 -28.24
C SER A 407 -8.18 16.43 -27.94
N LYS A 408 -8.37 17.14 -26.81
CA LYS A 408 -9.67 17.75 -26.46
C LYS A 408 -10.06 18.87 -27.41
N GLU A 409 -9.11 19.73 -27.76
CA GLU A 409 -9.35 20.81 -28.74
C GLU A 409 -9.78 20.25 -30.09
N ARG A 410 -9.12 19.18 -30.58
CA ARG A 410 -9.54 18.50 -31.82
C ARG A 410 -10.94 17.91 -31.72
N ALA A 411 -11.27 17.28 -30.60
CA ALA A 411 -12.60 16.70 -30.37
C ALA A 411 -13.67 17.80 -30.31
N LEU A 412 -13.37 18.92 -29.65
CA LEU A 412 -14.26 20.05 -29.54
C LEU A 412 -14.51 20.70 -30.91
N LYS A 413 -13.46 20.93 -31.72
CA LYS A 413 -13.57 21.45 -33.07
C LYS A 413 -14.44 20.55 -33.98
N ARG A 414 -14.26 19.22 -33.85
CA ARG A 414 -15.09 18.27 -34.60
C ARG A 414 -16.56 18.38 -34.20
N LEU A 415 -16.85 18.40 -32.90
CA LEU A 415 -18.20 18.49 -32.37
C LEU A 415 -18.89 19.81 -32.77
N ALA A 416 -18.16 20.93 -32.71
CA ALA A 416 -18.65 22.23 -33.15
C ALA A 416 -19.03 22.22 -34.63
N LYS A 417 -18.18 21.60 -35.47
CA LYS A 417 -18.45 21.45 -36.91
C LYS A 417 -19.69 20.56 -37.19
N GLU A 418 -19.85 19.45 -36.44
CA GLU A 418 -21.02 18.57 -36.54
C GLU A 418 -22.32 19.29 -36.13
N LEU A 419 -22.23 20.25 -35.21
CA LEU A 419 -23.38 21.05 -34.74
C LEU A 419 -23.57 22.36 -35.50
N GLY A 420 -22.79 22.63 -36.56
CA GLY A 420 -22.85 23.87 -37.33
C GLY A 420 -22.46 25.12 -36.52
N ARG A 421 -21.56 24.97 -35.52
CA ARG A 421 -21.12 26.06 -34.63
C ARG A 421 -19.63 26.35 -34.79
N GLU A 422 -19.26 27.61 -34.57
CA GLU A 422 -17.87 28.04 -34.54
C GLU A 422 -17.39 28.22 -33.08
N LEU A 423 -16.14 27.86 -32.79
CA LEU A 423 -15.52 28.03 -31.48
C LEU A 423 -14.80 29.36 -31.42
N VAL A 424 -15.25 30.23 -30.53
CA VAL A 424 -14.61 31.52 -30.23
C VAL A 424 -13.84 31.37 -28.90
N PRO A 425 -12.54 31.74 -28.84
CA PRO A 425 -11.80 31.77 -27.57
C PRO A 425 -12.46 32.77 -26.59
N LEU A 426 -12.55 32.39 -25.30
CA LEU A 426 -12.98 33.34 -24.27
C LEU A 426 -11.99 34.50 -24.19
N SER A 427 -12.49 35.75 -24.13
CA SER A 427 -11.64 36.89 -23.90
C SER A 427 -11.02 36.81 -22.50
N THR A 428 -9.79 37.29 -22.34
CA THR A 428 -9.05 37.25 -21.07
C THR A 428 -9.66 38.12 -19.98
N ALA A 429 -10.68 38.91 -20.29
CA ALA A 429 -11.40 39.78 -19.36
C ALA A 429 -12.44 39.04 -18.48
N ASP A 430 -12.90 37.82 -18.89
CA ASP A 430 -13.98 37.08 -18.22
C ASP A 430 -13.51 36.15 -17.09
N HIS A 431 -12.22 36.10 -16.80
CA HIS A 431 -11.67 35.23 -15.74
C HIS A 431 -11.62 35.88 -14.34
N ALA A 432 -12.04 37.13 -14.20
CA ALA A 432 -11.98 37.86 -12.92
C ALA A 432 -13.27 37.76 -12.06
N THR A 433 -14.32 37.11 -12.57
CA THR A 433 -15.65 37.10 -11.92
C THR A 433 -16.34 35.74 -11.87
N ALA A 434 -15.60 34.60 -11.81
CA ALA A 434 -16.20 33.28 -11.59
C ALA A 434 -15.55 32.52 -10.43
#